data_49b6dea7452f085245c3c897777fea7f
#
_entry.id   49b6dea7452f085245c3c897777fea7f
#
_cell.length_a   1.000
_cell.length_b   1.000
_cell.length_c   1.000
_cell.angle_alpha   90.00
_cell.angle_beta   90.00
_cell.angle_gamma   90.00
#
_symmetry.space_group_name_H-M   'P 1'
#
loop_
_entity.id
_entity.type
_entity.pdbx_description
1 polymer ?
#
loop_
_entity_poly.entity_id
_entity_poly.type
_entity_poly.pdbx_seq_one_letter_code
_entity_poly.pdbx_strand_id
1 'polypeptide(L)'
;MEIQQFRYFLTAARYENLTKAADELHIAQPALSQSIKRLETELGVSLFDRKNHRIELNEQGKLLKKRLIPILESIDNLKDELWESVYSSERTIYLNFLSASNLITNSIISYRALKPDVQFQVSQLEMTESCDIHIESRIAMSVTPPHPQELPDGVVRREYLREEIFLAVPPDSKFAKHKTVDLREVKEENFIRLGNGWQLRGICDDFCRRAGIRPQAVFESNSPESVRNLIAAGLGIGFWPEKAWGGKPGHGVVLIPIRYPNCRRDLVVTVFEEAGNKPVVDEFVNYFCKYFEKDPSGMGDVTV
;
A
#
# COMPACT_ATOMS: atom_id res chain seq x y z
N MET A 1 -23.59 -23.30 -9.78
CA MET A 1 -22.84 -22.05 -9.79
C MET A 1 -21.56 -22.23 -10.60
N GLU A 2 -21.29 -21.31 -11.52
CA GLU A 2 -20.12 -21.32 -12.39
C GLU A 2 -19.26 -20.07 -12.14
N ILE A 3 -17.95 -20.16 -12.28
CA ILE A 3 -17.02 -19.01 -12.09
C ILE A 3 -17.41 -17.84 -13.00
N GLN A 4 -17.88 -18.15 -14.22
CA GLN A 4 -18.34 -17.15 -15.18
C GLN A 4 -19.52 -16.31 -14.64
N GLN A 5 -20.46 -16.92 -13.92
CA GLN A 5 -21.59 -16.21 -13.32
C GLN A 5 -21.13 -15.21 -12.25
N PHE A 6 -20.10 -15.55 -11.48
CA PHE A 6 -19.49 -14.66 -10.52
C PHE A 6 -18.77 -13.47 -11.18
N ARG A 7 -18.05 -13.71 -12.28
CA ARG A 7 -17.44 -12.61 -13.06
C ARG A 7 -18.49 -11.69 -13.63
N TYR A 8 -19.56 -12.23 -14.16
CA TYR A 8 -20.71 -11.46 -14.66
C TYR A 8 -21.36 -10.62 -13.56
N PHE A 9 -21.54 -11.21 -12.38
CA PHE A 9 -22.05 -10.49 -11.22
C PHE A 9 -21.13 -9.32 -10.82
N LEU A 10 -19.80 -9.51 -10.74
CA LEU A 10 -18.86 -8.44 -10.38
C LEU A 10 -18.87 -7.30 -11.40
N THR A 11 -18.93 -7.63 -12.69
CA THR A 11 -19.02 -6.61 -13.75
C THR A 11 -20.34 -5.85 -13.65
N ALA A 12 -21.46 -6.53 -13.43
CA ALA A 12 -22.73 -5.87 -13.21
C ALA A 12 -22.76 -4.98 -11.95
N ALA A 13 -22.09 -5.44 -10.88
CA ALA A 13 -21.92 -4.71 -9.62
C ALA A 13 -20.97 -3.49 -9.72
N ARG A 14 -20.11 -3.49 -10.71
CA ARG A 14 -19.20 -2.34 -11.00
C ARG A 14 -19.92 -1.23 -11.74
N TYR A 15 -20.75 -1.58 -12.72
CA TYR A 15 -21.42 -0.60 -13.58
C TYR A 15 -22.81 -0.19 -13.07
N GLU A 16 -23.42 -0.96 -12.20
CA GLU A 16 -24.82 -0.82 -11.76
C GLU A 16 -25.81 -0.55 -12.92
N ASN A 17 -25.43 -1.07 -14.09
CA ASN A 17 -26.14 -0.94 -15.35
C ASN A 17 -25.88 -2.18 -16.23
N LEU A 18 -26.92 -2.98 -16.43
CA LEU A 18 -26.79 -4.24 -17.18
C LEU A 18 -26.38 -4.06 -18.64
N THR A 19 -26.77 -2.97 -19.28
CA THR A 19 -26.40 -2.71 -20.68
C THR A 19 -24.89 -2.42 -20.77
N LYS A 20 -24.40 -1.49 -19.97
CA LYS A 20 -22.96 -1.17 -19.94
C LYS A 20 -22.10 -2.37 -19.54
N ALA A 21 -22.58 -3.16 -18.57
CA ALA A 21 -21.87 -4.36 -18.13
C ALA A 21 -21.84 -5.44 -19.23
N ALA A 22 -22.93 -5.59 -19.99
CA ALA A 22 -23.00 -6.52 -21.11
C ALA A 22 -22.09 -6.09 -22.28
N ASP A 23 -22.03 -4.78 -22.57
CA ASP A 23 -21.14 -4.21 -23.57
C ASP A 23 -19.66 -4.48 -23.21
N GLU A 24 -19.28 -4.26 -21.95
CA GLU A 24 -17.93 -4.56 -21.44
C GLU A 24 -17.59 -6.06 -21.56
N LEU A 25 -18.56 -6.92 -21.30
CA LEU A 25 -18.40 -8.37 -21.38
C LEU A 25 -18.53 -8.92 -22.80
N HIS A 26 -18.83 -8.09 -23.79
CA HIS A 26 -19.10 -8.45 -25.17
C HIS A 26 -20.19 -9.54 -25.33
N ILE A 27 -21.25 -9.43 -24.53
CA ILE A 27 -22.40 -10.35 -24.58
C ILE A 27 -23.72 -9.57 -24.71
N ALA A 28 -24.79 -10.28 -25.09
CA ALA A 28 -26.12 -9.68 -25.13
C ALA A 28 -26.64 -9.41 -23.71
N GLN A 29 -27.20 -8.22 -23.48
CA GLN A 29 -27.76 -7.82 -22.18
C GLN A 29 -28.78 -8.84 -21.60
N PRO A 30 -29.68 -9.46 -22.40
CA PRO A 30 -30.57 -10.50 -21.89
C PRO A 30 -29.83 -11.73 -21.32
N ALA A 31 -28.71 -12.10 -21.94
CA ALA A 31 -27.88 -13.22 -21.48
C ALA A 31 -27.23 -12.91 -20.12
N LEU A 32 -26.70 -11.69 -19.94
CA LEU A 32 -26.18 -11.23 -18.66
C LEU A 32 -27.28 -11.23 -17.58
N SER A 33 -28.45 -10.65 -17.88
CA SER A 33 -29.58 -10.60 -16.96
C SER A 33 -30.05 -11.99 -16.54
N GLN A 34 -30.09 -12.94 -17.47
CA GLN A 34 -30.47 -14.32 -17.19
C GLN A 34 -29.41 -15.03 -16.33
N SER A 35 -28.15 -14.81 -16.60
CA SER A 35 -27.05 -15.36 -15.81
C SER A 35 -27.08 -14.88 -14.36
N ILE A 36 -27.28 -13.57 -14.12
CA ILE A 36 -27.44 -13.02 -12.78
C ILE A 36 -28.67 -13.61 -12.08
N LYS A 37 -29.79 -13.67 -12.75
CA LYS A 37 -31.02 -14.27 -12.18
C LYS A 37 -30.82 -15.74 -11.80
N ARG A 38 -30.07 -16.49 -12.60
CA ARG A 38 -29.72 -17.88 -12.30
C ARG A 38 -28.85 -17.97 -11.06
N LEU A 39 -27.85 -17.10 -10.94
CA LEU A 39 -26.97 -17.00 -9.75
C LEU A 39 -27.79 -16.68 -8.49
N GLU A 40 -28.68 -15.67 -8.54
CA GLU A 40 -29.59 -15.32 -7.44
C GLU A 40 -30.49 -16.49 -7.03
N THR A 41 -31.03 -17.23 -8.03
CA THR A 41 -31.84 -18.42 -7.76
C THR A 41 -31.06 -19.53 -7.08
N GLU A 42 -29.82 -19.79 -7.50
CA GLU A 42 -28.95 -20.82 -6.92
C GLU A 42 -28.48 -20.44 -5.51
N LEU A 43 -28.27 -19.15 -5.23
CA LEU A 43 -27.94 -18.64 -3.91
C LEU A 43 -29.15 -18.49 -2.98
N GLY A 44 -30.37 -18.50 -3.52
CA GLY A 44 -31.62 -18.31 -2.77
C GLY A 44 -31.86 -16.88 -2.29
N VAL A 45 -31.09 -15.91 -2.78
CA VAL A 45 -31.19 -14.49 -2.39
C VAL A 45 -31.03 -13.57 -3.60
N SER A 46 -31.70 -12.41 -3.57
CA SER A 46 -31.47 -11.36 -4.54
C SER A 46 -30.18 -10.61 -4.18
N LEU A 47 -29.42 -10.22 -5.20
CA LEU A 47 -28.14 -9.49 -5.06
C LEU A 47 -28.27 -8.01 -5.46
N PHE A 48 -29.30 -7.69 -6.24
CA PHE A 48 -29.58 -6.34 -6.73
C PHE A 48 -31.00 -5.90 -6.40
N ASP A 49 -31.15 -4.64 -6.04
CA ASP A 49 -32.40 -3.92 -6.07
C ASP A 49 -32.63 -3.33 -7.47
N ARG A 50 -33.85 -3.44 -7.98
CA ARG A 50 -34.24 -2.88 -9.28
C ARG A 50 -35.05 -1.62 -9.07
N LYS A 51 -34.47 -0.45 -9.39
CA LYS A 51 -35.14 0.85 -9.29
C LYS A 51 -34.97 1.63 -10.60
N ASN A 52 -36.09 2.13 -11.16
CA ASN A 52 -36.07 3.06 -12.30
C ASN A 52 -35.15 2.64 -13.46
N HIS A 53 -35.24 1.37 -13.91
CA HIS A 53 -34.40 0.80 -14.97
C HIS A 53 -32.90 0.70 -14.66
N ARG A 54 -32.49 0.87 -13.40
CA ARG A 54 -31.14 0.65 -12.89
C ARG A 54 -31.15 -0.53 -11.90
N ILE A 55 -29.97 -1.09 -11.73
CA ILE A 55 -29.70 -2.08 -10.69
C ILE A 55 -28.73 -1.44 -9.68
N GLU A 56 -28.97 -1.65 -8.39
CA GLU A 56 -28.09 -1.22 -7.31
C GLU A 56 -27.81 -2.45 -6.43
N LEU A 57 -26.58 -2.57 -5.94
CA LEU A 57 -26.25 -3.65 -5.01
C LEU A 57 -27.04 -3.52 -3.72
N ASN A 58 -27.78 -4.56 -3.35
CA ASN A 58 -28.34 -4.67 -2.01
C ASN A 58 -27.30 -5.16 -0.99
N GLU A 59 -27.65 -5.33 0.26
CA GLU A 59 -26.71 -5.74 1.32
C GLU A 59 -26.10 -7.14 1.07
N GLN A 60 -26.88 -8.08 0.54
CA GLN A 60 -26.41 -9.42 0.15
C GLN A 60 -25.44 -9.34 -1.03
N GLY A 61 -25.70 -8.48 -2.00
CA GLY A 61 -24.81 -8.22 -3.13
C GLY A 61 -23.48 -7.58 -2.70
N LYS A 62 -23.52 -6.62 -1.77
CA LYS A 62 -22.31 -6.02 -1.20
C LYS A 62 -21.46 -7.06 -0.45
N LEU A 63 -22.11 -7.90 0.35
CA LEU A 63 -21.45 -8.99 1.06
C LEU A 63 -20.81 -9.98 0.09
N LEU A 64 -21.56 -10.42 -0.93
CA LEU A 64 -21.04 -11.34 -1.95
C LEU A 64 -19.85 -10.70 -2.69
N LYS A 65 -19.97 -9.45 -3.14
CA LYS A 65 -18.88 -8.73 -3.81
C LYS A 65 -17.61 -8.72 -2.98
N LYS A 66 -17.72 -8.35 -1.69
CA LYS A 66 -16.57 -8.31 -0.76
C LYS A 66 -15.87 -9.67 -0.65
N ARG A 67 -16.63 -10.76 -0.54
CA ARG A 67 -16.07 -12.11 -0.36
C ARG A 67 -15.59 -12.75 -1.66
N LEU A 68 -16.18 -12.37 -2.79
CA LEU A 68 -15.93 -12.99 -4.07
C LEU A 68 -14.67 -12.47 -4.77
N ILE A 69 -14.33 -11.20 -4.60
CA ILE A 69 -13.13 -10.61 -5.19
C ILE A 69 -11.88 -11.43 -4.86
N PRO A 70 -11.52 -11.65 -3.59
CA PRO A 70 -10.31 -12.41 -3.26
C PRO A 70 -10.35 -13.87 -3.74
N ILE A 71 -11.53 -14.48 -3.80
CA ILE A 71 -11.68 -15.85 -4.29
C ILE A 71 -11.37 -15.93 -5.80
N LEU A 72 -11.88 -14.99 -6.60
CA LEU A 72 -11.60 -14.96 -8.03
C LEU A 72 -10.15 -14.59 -8.33
N GLU A 73 -9.57 -13.69 -7.57
CA GLU A 73 -8.14 -13.38 -7.66
C GLU A 73 -7.28 -14.62 -7.37
N SER A 74 -7.62 -15.41 -6.34
CA SER A 74 -6.93 -16.67 -6.06
C SER A 74 -7.07 -17.68 -7.20
N ILE A 75 -8.23 -17.76 -7.85
CA ILE A 75 -8.42 -18.64 -9.01
C ILE A 75 -7.62 -18.15 -10.23
N ASP A 76 -7.57 -16.85 -10.46
CA ASP A 76 -6.78 -16.28 -11.56
C ASP A 76 -5.28 -16.49 -11.36
N ASN A 77 -4.81 -16.39 -10.13
CA ASN A 77 -3.42 -16.63 -9.75
C ASN A 77 -3.02 -18.11 -9.80
N LEU A 78 -3.97 -19.04 -9.66
CA LEU A 78 -3.68 -20.49 -9.63
C LEU A 78 -2.90 -20.98 -10.85
N LYS A 79 -3.19 -20.43 -12.03
CA LYS A 79 -2.46 -20.80 -13.26
C LYS A 79 -1.00 -20.35 -13.19
N ASP A 80 -0.78 -19.15 -12.70
CA ASP A 80 0.56 -18.58 -12.55
C ASP A 80 1.33 -19.33 -11.46
N GLU A 81 0.67 -19.69 -10.35
CA GLU A 81 1.24 -20.52 -9.27
C GLU A 81 1.67 -21.90 -9.76
N LEU A 82 0.85 -22.56 -10.58
CA LEU A 82 1.19 -23.87 -11.17
C LEU A 82 2.39 -23.76 -12.14
N TRP A 83 2.42 -22.73 -12.96
CA TRP A 83 3.55 -22.45 -13.86
C TRP A 83 4.83 -22.16 -13.05
N GLU A 84 4.73 -21.34 -12.03
CA GLU A 84 5.86 -20.99 -11.17
C GLU A 84 6.35 -22.16 -10.33
N SER A 85 5.48 -23.05 -9.86
CA SER A 85 5.89 -24.26 -9.15
C SER A 85 6.78 -25.20 -10.00
N VAL A 86 6.60 -25.14 -11.32
CA VAL A 86 7.39 -25.95 -12.27
C VAL A 86 8.67 -25.21 -12.73
N TYR A 87 8.61 -23.88 -12.83
CA TYR A 87 9.68 -23.08 -13.44
C TYR A 87 10.30 -22.03 -12.52
N SER A 88 9.84 -21.88 -11.26
CA SER A 88 10.42 -20.90 -10.35
C SER A 88 11.87 -21.21 -10.04
N SER A 89 12.75 -20.32 -10.38
CA SER A 89 14.12 -20.35 -9.93
C SER A 89 14.12 -20.27 -8.40
N GLU A 90 14.90 -21.15 -7.73
CA GLU A 90 15.11 -21.11 -6.26
C GLU A 90 15.60 -19.75 -5.76
N ARG A 91 15.88 -18.82 -6.66
CA ARG A 91 16.44 -17.49 -6.44
C ARG A 91 15.50 -16.35 -6.79
N THR A 92 14.20 -16.59 -6.89
CA THR A 92 13.19 -15.52 -7.05
C THR A 92 12.57 -15.19 -5.70
N ILE A 93 12.58 -13.90 -5.33
CA ILE A 93 11.96 -13.37 -4.11
C ILE A 93 10.69 -12.63 -4.51
N TYR A 94 9.56 -13.09 -3.99
CA TYR A 94 8.27 -12.44 -4.15
C TYR A 94 8.03 -11.52 -2.95
N LEU A 95 7.92 -10.23 -3.20
CA LEU A 95 7.81 -9.20 -2.19
C LEU A 95 6.61 -8.31 -2.46
N ASN A 96 5.80 -8.08 -1.44
CA ASN A 96 4.79 -7.03 -1.50
C ASN A 96 5.04 -5.94 -0.44
N PHE A 97 4.49 -4.77 -0.67
CA PHE A 97 4.59 -3.66 0.26
C PHE A 97 3.38 -2.74 0.20
N LEU A 98 3.03 -2.18 1.35
CA LEU A 98 1.99 -1.15 1.45
C LEU A 98 2.62 0.25 1.49
N SER A 99 3.84 0.37 2.01
CA SER A 99 4.55 1.65 2.14
C SER A 99 6.05 1.46 1.96
N ALA A 100 6.79 2.57 1.93
CA ALA A 100 8.25 2.56 1.81
C ALA A 100 8.81 2.11 0.43
N SER A 101 8.08 2.41 -0.66
CA SER A 101 8.48 2.01 -2.02
C SER A 101 9.91 2.40 -2.38
N ASN A 102 10.35 3.62 -2.07
CA ASN A 102 11.72 4.06 -2.37
C ASN A 102 12.77 3.27 -1.58
N LEU A 103 12.52 3.00 -0.30
CA LEU A 103 13.42 2.20 0.53
C LEU A 103 13.57 0.79 -0.06
N ILE A 104 12.46 0.16 -0.43
CA ILE A 104 12.44 -1.19 -0.98
C ILE A 104 13.16 -1.22 -2.34
N THR A 105 12.82 -0.32 -3.25
CA THR A 105 13.44 -0.25 -4.58
C THR A 105 14.94 -0.04 -4.47
N ASN A 106 15.40 0.90 -3.65
CA ASN A 106 16.83 1.17 -3.47
C ASN A 106 17.56 0.00 -2.82
N SER A 107 16.93 -0.70 -1.86
CA SER A 107 17.50 -1.90 -1.26
C SER A 107 17.66 -3.04 -2.26
N ILE A 108 16.68 -3.23 -3.16
CA ILE A 108 16.73 -4.22 -4.23
C ILE A 108 17.86 -3.89 -5.22
N ILE A 109 17.95 -2.63 -5.66
CA ILE A 109 19.02 -2.18 -6.55
C ILE A 109 20.38 -2.46 -5.94
N SER A 110 20.59 -2.07 -4.69
CA SER A 110 21.85 -2.30 -3.98
C SER A 110 22.14 -3.79 -3.76
N TYR A 111 21.12 -4.60 -3.45
CA TYR A 111 21.28 -6.04 -3.25
C TYR A 111 21.62 -6.75 -4.57
N ARG A 112 20.97 -6.38 -5.67
CA ARG A 112 21.25 -6.95 -7.00
C ARG A 112 22.64 -6.63 -7.52
N ALA A 113 23.23 -5.52 -7.11
CA ALA A 113 24.63 -5.23 -7.40
C ALA A 113 25.58 -6.26 -6.73
N LEU A 114 25.19 -6.83 -5.58
CA LEU A 114 25.95 -7.87 -4.86
C LEU A 114 25.59 -9.30 -5.31
N LYS A 115 24.34 -9.50 -5.73
CA LYS A 115 23.74 -10.79 -6.08
C LYS A 115 22.95 -10.67 -7.39
N PRO A 116 23.61 -10.57 -8.55
CA PRO A 116 22.97 -10.32 -9.84
C PRO A 116 22.00 -11.42 -10.30
N ASP A 117 22.18 -12.62 -9.80
CA ASP A 117 21.42 -13.83 -10.11
C ASP A 117 20.10 -13.95 -9.32
N VAL A 118 19.86 -13.07 -8.33
CA VAL A 118 18.59 -13.03 -7.61
C VAL A 118 17.56 -12.19 -8.40
N GLN A 119 16.39 -12.76 -8.57
CA GLN A 119 15.26 -12.10 -9.21
C GLN A 119 14.26 -11.61 -8.16
N PHE A 120 13.55 -10.55 -8.46
CA PHE A 120 12.52 -10.00 -7.61
C PHE A 120 11.23 -9.81 -8.39
N GLN A 121 10.14 -10.28 -7.82
CA GLN A 121 8.79 -9.90 -8.22
C GLN A 121 8.20 -9.06 -7.10
N VAL A 122 7.88 -7.81 -7.41
CA VAL A 122 7.50 -6.81 -6.42
C VAL A 122 6.13 -6.25 -6.77
N SER A 123 5.21 -6.32 -5.83
CA SER A 123 3.87 -5.75 -5.97
C SER A 123 3.55 -4.75 -4.87
N GLN A 124 2.89 -3.67 -5.22
CA GLN A 124 2.37 -2.72 -4.25
C GLN A 124 0.96 -3.10 -3.86
N LEU A 125 0.74 -3.26 -2.56
CA LEU A 125 -0.58 -3.50 -2.00
C LEU A 125 -1.39 -2.21 -1.99
N GLU A 126 -2.67 -2.31 -2.31
CA GLU A 126 -3.64 -1.25 -2.11
C GLU A 126 -4.40 -1.48 -0.79
N MET A 127 -4.59 -0.42 -0.02
CA MET A 127 -5.48 -0.51 1.14
C MET A 127 -6.92 -0.55 0.67
N THR A 128 -7.63 -1.62 1.01
CA THR A 128 -9.07 -1.68 0.88
C THR A 128 -9.75 -0.86 1.99
N GLU A 129 -11.00 -0.44 1.78
CA GLU A 129 -11.78 0.31 2.78
C GLU A 129 -11.92 -0.45 4.12
N SER A 130 -11.81 -1.78 4.10
CA SER A 130 -11.85 -2.65 5.28
C SER A 130 -10.50 -2.80 6.01
N CYS A 131 -9.44 -2.15 5.55
CA CYS A 131 -8.08 -2.31 6.08
C CYS A 131 -7.56 -3.76 6.06
N ASP A 132 -8.22 -4.67 5.37
CA ASP A 132 -7.76 -6.05 5.23
C ASP A 132 -6.64 -6.10 4.20
N ILE A 133 -5.45 -6.51 4.61
CA ILE A 133 -4.32 -6.74 3.73
C ILE A 133 -4.43 -8.17 3.23
N HIS A 134 -4.80 -8.35 1.98
CA HIS A 134 -4.79 -9.66 1.34
C HIS A 134 -3.37 -9.96 0.87
N ILE A 135 -2.72 -10.94 1.49
CA ILE A 135 -1.39 -11.40 1.10
C ILE A 135 -1.56 -12.66 0.26
N GLU A 136 -1.09 -12.62 -0.97
CA GLU A 136 -1.08 -13.78 -1.85
C GLU A 136 -0.18 -14.89 -1.27
N SER A 137 -0.56 -16.16 -1.45
CA SER A 137 0.15 -17.33 -0.90
C SER A 137 1.62 -17.42 -1.30
N ARG A 138 1.98 -16.89 -2.47
CA ARG A 138 3.35 -16.89 -3.00
C ARG A 138 4.30 -15.84 -2.40
N ILE A 139 3.78 -14.92 -1.59
CA ILE A 139 4.62 -13.84 -1.05
C ILE A 139 5.59 -14.37 -0.01
N ALA A 140 6.87 -14.21 -0.29
CA ALA A 140 7.94 -14.55 0.63
C ALA A 140 8.13 -13.53 1.75
N MET A 141 7.97 -12.25 1.40
CA MET A 141 8.24 -11.13 2.30
C MET A 141 7.24 -10.00 2.06
N SER A 142 6.78 -9.38 3.13
CA SER A 142 5.91 -8.21 3.08
C SER A 142 6.46 -7.09 3.97
N VAL A 143 6.33 -5.85 3.50
CA VAL A 143 6.70 -4.65 4.27
C VAL A 143 5.47 -3.77 4.45
N THR A 144 4.94 -3.76 5.66
CA THR A 144 3.71 -3.05 6.00
C THR A 144 3.89 -2.22 7.28
N PRO A 145 3.04 -1.25 7.54
CA PRO A 145 2.91 -0.71 8.89
C PRO A 145 2.39 -1.77 9.87
N PRO A 146 2.58 -1.60 11.20
CA PRO A 146 1.99 -2.47 12.21
C PRO A 146 0.47 -2.52 12.05
N HIS A 147 -0.09 -3.71 11.99
CA HIS A 147 -1.52 -3.91 11.89
C HIS A 147 -2.07 -4.47 13.21
N PRO A 148 -3.22 -3.98 13.71
CA PRO A 148 -3.81 -4.46 14.96
C PRO A 148 -4.46 -5.85 14.85
N GLN A 149 -4.69 -6.36 13.64
CA GLN A 149 -5.32 -7.66 13.43
C GLN A 149 -4.38 -8.83 13.70
N GLU A 150 -4.96 -10.00 13.94
CA GLU A 150 -4.25 -11.27 14.09
C GLU A 150 -3.36 -11.53 12.88
N LEU A 151 -2.23 -12.17 13.13
CA LEU A 151 -1.28 -12.54 12.10
C LEU A 151 -1.94 -13.42 11.05
N PRO A 152 -1.67 -13.21 9.76
CA PRO A 152 -1.99 -14.22 8.76
C PRO A 152 -1.34 -15.55 9.14
N ASP A 153 -1.99 -16.66 8.80
CA ASP A 153 -1.39 -17.98 8.95
C ASP A 153 -0.07 -18.06 8.17
N GLY A 154 0.86 -18.87 8.62
CA GLY A 154 2.14 -19.10 7.93
C GLY A 154 3.22 -18.03 8.12
N VAL A 155 3.10 -17.14 9.10
CA VAL A 155 4.19 -16.20 9.43
C VAL A 155 5.28 -16.90 10.22
N VAL A 156 6.52 -16.90 9.69
CA VAL A 156 7.70 -17.52 10.33
C VAL A 156 8.65 -16.51 10.97
N ARG A 157 8.66 -15.26 10.50
CA ARG A 157 9.55 -14.22 11.02
C ARG A 157 8.91 -12.85 10.93
N ARG A 158 9.17 -12.01 11.93
CA ARG A 158 8.82 -10.58 11.96
C ARG A 158 9.99 -9.73 12.43
N GLU A 159 10.23 -8.63 11.72
CA GLU A 159 11.17 -7.60 12.13
C GLU A 159 10.45 -6.25 12.20
N TYR A 160 10.73 -5.48 13.23
CA TYR A 160 10.19 -4.14 13.43
C TYR A 160 11.27 -3.12 13.14
N LEU A 161 11.03 -2.28 12.14
CA LEU A 161 11.95 -1.25 11.68
C LEU A 161 11.39 0.11 12.06
N ARG A 162 12.03 0.78 12.99
CA ARG A 162 11.57 2.08 13.49
C ARG A 162 12.22 3.23 12.75
N GLU A 163 11.38 4.17 12.25
CA GLU A 163 11.86 5.41 11.63
C GLU A 163 11.31 6.65 12.32
N GLU A 164 12.07 7.74 12.23
CA GLU A 164 11.63 9.06 12.66
C GLU A 164 10.82 9.75 11.55
N ILE A 165 9.87 10.58 11.98
CA ILE A 165 9.08 11.41 11.07
C ILE A 165 9.46 12.86 11.37
N PHE A 166 10.02 13.51 10.36
CA PHE A 166 10.46 14.89 10.39
C PHE A 166 9.38 15.85 9.94
N LEU A 167 9.50 17.10 10.30
CA LEU A 167 8.82 18.17 9.63
C LEU A 167 9.61 18.58 8.39
N ALA A 168 8.98 18.52 7.22
CA ALA A 168 9.54 18.97 5.96
C ALA A 168 9.06 20.39 5.66
N VAL A 169 9.99 21.28 5.44
CA VAL A 169 9.73 22.70 5.14
C VAL A 169 10.52 23.18 3.93
N PRO A 170 10.05 24.17 3.17
CA PRO A 170 10.84 24.78 2.12
C PRO A 170 12.04 25.55 2.71
N PRO A 171 13.15 25.74 1.94
CA PRO A 171 14.38 26.36 2.43
C PRO A 171 14.23 27.82 2.92
N ASP A 172 13.26 28.54 2.41
CA ASP A 172 12.92 29.91 2.76
C ASP A 172 11.95 30.01 3.95
N SER A 173 11.48 28.88 4.47
CA SER A 173 10.66 28.84 5.67
C SER A 173 11.39 29.42 6.87
N LYS A 174 10.67 30.17 7.72
CA LYS A 174 11.20 30.66 9.01
C LYS A 174 11.74 29.55 9.91
N PHE A 175 11.25 28.31 9.74
CA PHE A 175 11.68 27.15 10.50
C PHE A 175 12.93 26.47 9.94
N ALA A 176 13.33 26.75 8.69
CA ALA A 176 14.42 26.02 8.02
C ALA A 176 15.77 26.05 8.76
N LYS A 177 15.98 27.05 9.62
CA LYS A 177 17.20 27.19 10.44
C LYS A 177 17.07 26.60 11.85
N HIS A 178 15.90 26.07 12.21
CA HIS A 178 15.68 25.48 13.53
C HIS A 178 16.36 24.11 13.62
N LYS A 179 17.02 23.86 14.75
CA LYS A 179 17.61 22.54 15.04
C LYS A 179 16.54 21.48 15.35
N THR A 180 15.44 21.91 15.94
CA THR A 180 14.26 21.09 16.26
C THR A 180 13.03 21.98 16.25
N VAL A 181 11.85 21.40 16.11
CA VAL A 181 10.56 22.10 16.15
C VAL A 181 9.58 21.40 17.09
N ASP A 182 8.73 22.17 17.74
CA ASP A 182 7.54 21.67 18.44
C ASP A 182 6.34 21.84 17.51
N LEU A 183 5.51 20.81 17.31
CA LEU A 183 4.39 20.93 16.40
C LEU A 183 3.42 22.06 16.76
N ARG A 184 3.38 22.50 18.01
CA ARG A 184 2.56 23.64 18.43
C ARG A 184 3.01 24.96 17.79
N GLU A 185 4.28 25.06 17.42
CA GLU A 185 4.84 26.25 16.78
C GLU A 185 4.39 26.43 15.33
N VAL A 186 3.95 25.34 14.68
CA VAL A 186 3.55 25.32 13.27
C VAL A 186 2.03 25.23 13.06
N LYS A 187 1.24 25.51 14.09
CA LYS A 187 -0.23 25.39 14.03
C LYS A 187 -0.90 26.27 13.00
N GLU A 188 -0.29 27.42 12.65
CA GLU A 188 -0.80 28.39 11.68
C GLU A 188 -0.24 28.18 10.27
N GLU A 189 0.64 27.18 10.07
CA GLU A 189 1.23 26.92 8.78
C GLU A 189 0.28 26.12 7.86
N ASN A 190 0.44 26.33 6.56
CA ASN A 190 -0.24 25.55 5.53
C ASN A 190 0.34 24.15 5.44
N PHE A 191 -0.47 23.10 5.63
CA PHE A 191 -0.03 21.73 5.55
C PHE A 191 -0.37 21.09 4.21
N ILE A 192 0.59 20.34 3.68
CA ILE A 192 0.43 19.43 2.55
C ILE A 192 0.42 18.02 3.11
N ARG A 193 -0.62 17.24 2.79
CA ARG A 193 -0.86 15.94 3.43
C ARG A 193 -1.17 14.85 2.43
N LEU A 194 -0.93 13.61 2.83
CA LEU A 194 -1.49 12.45 2.15
C LEU A 194 -3.01 12.36 2.34
N GLY A 195 -3.71 11.78 1.38
CA GLY A 195 -5.15 11.50 1.47
C GLY A 195 -5.49 10.49 2.57
N ASN A 196 -6.78 10.41 2.94
CA ASN A 196 -7.26 9.60 4.06
C ASN A 196 -7.05 8.08 3.91
N GLY A 197 -6.83 7.58 2.68
CA GLY A 197 -6.51 6.15 2.43
C GLY A 197 -5.10 5.73 2.87
N TRP A 198 -4.25 6.65 3.27
CA TRP A 198 -2.88 6.35 3.69
C TRP A 198 -2.78 6.24 5.21
N GLN A 199 -2.25 5.10 5.69
CA GLN A 199 -2.03 4.91 7.13
C GLN A 199 -1.08 5.96 7.72
N LEU A 200 -0.06 6.41 6.98
CA LEU A 200 0.83 7.50 7.40
C LEU A 200 0.04 8.77 7.73
N ARG A 201 -1.06 9.05 7.01
CA ARG A 201 -1.95 10.17 7.31
C ARG A 201 -2.54 10.06 8.71
N GLY A 202 -3.11 8.91 9.07
CA GLY A 202 -3.69 8.69 10.41
C GLY A 202 -2.65 8.83 11.53
N ILE A 203 -1.42 8.36 11.30
CA ILE A 203 -0.29 8.49 12.23
C ILE A 203 0.07 9.99 12.42
N CYS A 204 0.17 10.75 11.33
CA CYS A 204 0.47 12.19 11.39
C CYS A 204 -0.66 12.99 12.05
N ASP A 205 -1.91 12.64 11.78
CA ASP A 205 -3.07 13.27 12.43
C ASP A 205 -3.09 12.98 13.94
N ASP A 206 -2.61 11.80 14.39
CA ASP A 206 -2.43 11.51 15.81
C ASP A 206 -1.34 12.39 16.45
N PHE A 207 -0.22 12.62 15.76
CA PHE A 207 0.80 13.54 16.24
C PHE A 207 0.24 14.95 16.43
N CYS A 208 -0.53 15.44 15.44
CA CYS A 208 -1.19 16.74 15.54
C CYS A 208 -2.17 16.78 16.72
N ARG A 209 -2.95 15.74 16.93
CA ARG A 209 -3.90 15.62 18.05
C ARG A 209 -3.17 15.65 19.39
N ARG A 210 -2.06 14.90 19.53
CA ARG A 210 -1.23 14.91 20.77
C ARG A 210 -0.57 16.27 21.01
N ALA A 211 -0.26 17.02 19.96
CA ALA A 211 0.22 18.40 20.08
C ALA A 211 -0.90 19.42 20.33
N GLY A 212 -2.17 19.03 20.28
CA GLY A 212 -3.30 19.92 20.44
C GLY A 212 -3.51 20.88 19.27
N ILE A 213 -3.05 20.53 18.06
CA ILE A 213 -3.19 21.34 16.86
C ILE A 213 -4.12 20.70 15.84
N ARG A 214 -4.74 21.55 15.02
CA ARG A 214 -5.52 21.14 13.83
C ARG A 214 -4.99 21.88 12.62
N PRO A 215 -3.97 21.31 11.94
CA PRO A 215 -3.33 22.01 10.83
C PRO A 215 -4.31 22.20 9.67
N GLN A 216 -4.26 23.38 9.05
CA GLN A 216 -5.02 23.66 7.84
C GLN A 216 -4.38 22.92 6.68
N ALA A 217 -5.09 21.95 6.07
CA ALA A 217 -4.65 21.33 4.86
C ALA A 217 -4.97 22.21 3.65
N VAL A 218 -3.95 22.66 2.94
CA VAL A 218 -4.12 23.42 1.68
C VAL A 218 -4.06 22.48 0.47
N PHE A 219 -3.36 21.34 0.59
CA PHE A 219 -3.32 20.29 -0.42
C PHE A 219 -3.41 18.90 0.24
N GLU A 220 -4.14 18.03 -0.44
CA GLU A 220 -4.17 16.59 -0.15
C GLU A 220 -3.93 15.81 -1.44
N SER A 221 -3.08 14.78 -1.39
CA SER A 221 -2.78 13.94 -2.55
C SER A 221 -2.67 12.47 -2.14
N ASN A 222 -3.10 11.58 -3.02
CA ASN A 222 -2.89 10.14 -2.86
C ASN A 222 -1.49 9.68 -3.34
N SER A 223 -0.65 10.60 -3.80
CA SER A 223 0.73 10.32 -4.23
C SER A 223 1.73 10.92 -3.25
N PRO A 224 2.57 10.10 -2.58
CA PRO A 224 3.68 10.58 -1.76
C PRO A 224 4.66 11.49 -2.52
N GLU A 225 4.87 11.20 -3.80
CA GLU A 225 5.73 12.01 -4.67
C GLU A 225 5.15 13.41 -4.89
N SER A 226 3.85 13.51 -5.15
CA SER A 226 3.17 14.81 -5.28
C SER A 226 3.28 15.63 -4.00
N VAL A 227 3.10 15.00 -2.83
CA VAL A 227 3.24 15.69 -1.53
C VAL A 227 4.66 16.25 -1.39
N ARG A 228 5.71 15.45 -1.70
CA ARG A 228 7.10 15.91 -1.66
C ARG A 228 7.36 17.09 -2.58
N ASN A 229 6.89 16.98 -3.82
CA ASN A 229 7.09 18.03 -4.85
C ASN A 229 6.39 19.35 -4.47
N LEU A 230 5.20 19.28 -3.89
CA LEU A 230 4.47 20.47 -3.42
C LEU A 230 5.17 21.15 -2.25
N ILE A 231 5.75 20.39 -1.31
CA ILE A 231 6.57 20.94 -0.22
C ILE A 231 7.83 21.59 -0.80
N ALA A 232 8.53 20.92 -1.72
CA ALA A 232 9.72 21.45 -2.37
C ALA A 232 9.45 22.74 -3.17
N ALA A 233 8.25 22.87 -3.73
CA ALA A 233 7.80 24.08 -4.42
C ALA A 233 7.41 25.24 -3.48
N GLY A 234 7.51 25.07 -2.16
CA GLY A 234 7.22 26.12 -1.19
C GLY A 234 5.74 26.35 -0.91
N LEU A 235 4.85 25.44 -1.31
CA LEU A 235 3.41 25.62 -1.18
C LEU A 235 2.88 25.30 0.22
N GLY A 236 3.73 24.80 1.12
CA GLY A 236 3.39 24.49 2.50
C GLY A 236 4.45 23.60 3.14
N ILE A 237 4.12 23.11 4.33
CA ILE A 237 4.96 22.19 5.11
C ILE A 237 4.26 20.82 5.23
N GLY A 238 5.00 19.78 5.63
CA GLY A 238 4.41 18.46 5.79
C GLY A 238 5.24 17.51 6.62
N PHE A 239 4.75 16.30 6.80
CA PHE A 239 5.48 15.24 7.48
C PHE A 239 6.30 14.42 6.50
N TRP A 240 7.50 14.01 6.92
CA TRP A 240 8.44 13.27 6.10
C TRP A 240 9.00 12.07 6.87
N PRO A 241 8.60 10.85 6.54
CA PRO A 241 9.23 9.65 7.07
C PRO A 241 10.64 9.50 6.47
N GLU A 242 11.64 9.58 7.33
CA GLU A 242 13.05 9.70 6.92
C GLU A 242 13.51 8.60 5.97
N LYS A 243 13.26 7.35 6.36
CA LYS A 243 13.76 6.19 5.63
C LYS A 243 12.86 5.80 4.47
N ALA A 244 11.56 5.76 4.70
CA ALA A 244 10.60 5.30 3.70
C ALA A 244 10.51 6.21 2.47
N TRP A 245 10.72 7.50 2.63
CA TRP A 245 10.70 8.47 1.53
C TRP A 245 12.08 8.78 0.95
N GLY A 246 13.15 8.12 1.44
CA GLY A 246 14.48 8.19 0.87
C GLY A 246 15.32 9.35 1.41
N GLY A 247 15.68 9.29 2.70
CA GLY A 247 16.74 10.09 3.30
C GLY A 247 16.61 11.59 3.10
N LYS A 248 17.74 12.26 2.89
CA LYS A 248 17.76 13.72 2.66
C LYS A 248 17.04 14.03 1.35
N PRO A 249 15.96 14.84 1.39
CA PRO A 249 15.33 15.30 0.17
C PRO A 249 16.34 16.08 -0.65
N GLY A 250 16.23 16.00 -1.97
CA GLY A 250 17.01 16.83 -2.90
C GLY A 250 16.76 18.32 -2.66
N HIS A 251 17.35 19.17 -3.49
CA HIS A 251 17.17 20.61 -3.43
C HIS A 251 15.68 21.00 -3.29
N GLY A 252 15.36 21.84 -2.31
CA GLY A 252 14.02 22.38 -2.13
C GLY A 252 13.28 21.97 -0.86
N VAL A 253 13.83 21.09 -0.01
CA VAL A 253 13.23 20.71 1.28
C VAL A 253 14.27 20.65 2.39
N VAL A 254 13.93 21.19 3.55
CA VAL A 254 14.70 21.06 4.79
C VAL A 254 13.91 20.17 5.76
N LEU A 255 14.57 19.13 6.29
CA LEU A 255 14.00 18.25 7.30
C LEU A 255 14.39 18.75 8.71
N ILE A 256 13.41 18.91 9.57
CA ILE A 256 13.60 19.39 10.94
C ILE A 256 13.07 18.32 11.89
N PRO A 257 13.92 17.83 12.83
CA PRO A 257 13.46 16.90 13.87
C PRO A 257 12.33 17.50 14.71
N ILE A 258 11.28 16.73 14.96
CA ILE A 258 10.16 17.15 15.79
C ILE A 258 10.45 16.77 17.24
N ARG A 259 10.60 17.76 18.12
CA ARG A 259 10.85 17.56 19.54
C ARG A 259 9.62 17.11 20.31
N TYR A 260 8.45 17.64 19.95
CA TYR A 260 7.18 17.30 20.58
C TYR A 260 6.03 17.36 19.55
N PRO A 261 5.17 16.34 19.53
CA PRO A 261 5.27 15.07 20.25
C PRO A 261 6.40 14.19 19.68
N ASN A 262 6.67 13.03 20.31
CA ASN A 262 7.60 12.05 19.71
C ASN A 262 6.96 11.48 18.42
N CYS A 263 7.51 11.85 17.26
CA CYS A 263 6.99 11.51 15.95
C CYS A 263 7.81 10.36 15.34
N ARG A 264 7.38 9.14 15.64
CA ARG A 264 7.98 7.88 15.13
C ARG A 264 6.90 6.94 14.66
N ARG A 265 7.27 6.06 13.72
CA ARG A 265 6.44 4.92 13.34
C ARG A 265 7.30 3.67 13.18
N ASP A 266 6.66 2.53 13.23
CA ASP A 266 7.27 1.25 12.90
C ASP A 266 6.81 0.80 11.50
N LEU A 267 7.71 0.15 10.76
CA LEU A 267 7.42 -0.69 9.62
C LEU A 267 7.65 -2.13 10.05
N VAL A 268 6.84 -3.05 9.57
CA VAL A 268 6.95 -4.48 9.90
C VAL A 268 7.34 -5.24 8.64
N VAL A 269 8.47 -5.92 8.71
CA VAL A 269 8.84 -6.93 7.72
C VAL A 269 8.27 -8.26 8.19
N THR A 270 7.44 -8.88 7.38
CA THR A 270 6.83 -10.18 7.66
C THR A 270 7.33 -11.19 6.63
N VAL A 271 7.79 -12.35 7.08
CA VAL A 271 8.24 -13.46 6.23
C VAL A 271 7.28 -14.63 6.39
N PHE A 272 6.88 -15.25 5.29
CA PHE A 272 5.87 -16.31 5.23
C PHE A 272 6.50 -17.68 4.97
N GLU A 273 5.90 -18.74 5.53
CA GLU A 273 6.42 -20.10 5.56
C GLU A 273 6.60 -20.71 4.16
N GLU A 274 5.62 -20.55 3.28
CA GLU A 274 5.64 -21.15 1.93
C GLU A 274 6.82 -20.69 1.06
N ALA A 275 7.35 -19.51 1.36
CA ALA A 275 8.49 -18.97 0.65
C ALA A 275 9.70 -18.68 1.55
N GLY A 276 9.53 -18.70 2.88
CA GLY A 276 10.56 -18.37 3.87
C GLY A 276 11.62 -19.46 4.09
N ASN A 277 11.39 -20.69 3.61
CA ASN A 277 12.38 -21.76 3.67
C ASN A 277 13.47 -21.65 2.58
N LYS A 278 13.42 -20.60 1.75
CA LYS A 278 14.47 -20.34 0.75
C LYS A 278 15.59 -19.52 1.38
N PRO A 279 16.84 -20.02 1.41
CA PRO A 279 17.98 -19.29 1.98
C PRO A 279 18.16 -17.88 1.41
N VAL A 280 17.77 -17.67 0.14
CA VAL A 280 17.85 -16.36 -0.54
C VAL A 280 16.91 -15.31 0.08
N VAL A 281 15.76 -15.74 0.61
CA VAL A 281 14.81 -14.85 1.27
C VAL A 281 15.38 -14.35 2.59
N ASP A 282 15.89 -15.27 3.43
CA ASP A 282 16.54 -14.93 4.70
C ASP A 282 17.75 -14.02 4.50
N GLU A 283 18.56 -14.29 3.49
CA GLU A 283 19.71 -13.47 3.15
C GLU A 283 19.27 -12.04 2.78
N PHE A 284 18.23 -11.92 1.95
CA PHE A 284 17.70 -10.60 1.58
C PHE A 284 17.02 -9.87 2.74
N VAL A 285 16.23 -10.55 3.59
CA VAL A 285 15.62 -9.95 4.78
C VAL A 285 16.69 -9.40 5.72
N ASN A 286 17.74 -10.18 5.99
CA ASN A 286 18.87 -9.73 6.81
C ASN A 286 19.59 -8.52 6.18
N TYR A 287 19.76 -8.53 4.85
CA TYR A 287 20.32 -7.41 4.12
C TYR A 287 19.44 -6.17 4.22
N PHE A 288 18.12 -6.32 4.00
CA PHE A 288 17.16 -5.24 4.05
C PHE A 288 17.09 -4.58 5.43
N CYS A 289 17.07 -5.37 6.51
CA CYS A 289 17.10 -4.83 7.87
C CYS A 289 18.38 -4.02 8.13
N LYS A 290 19.54 -4.54 7.73
CA LYS A 290 20.83 -3.81 7.83
C LYS A 290 20.86 -2.55 6.94
N TYR A 291 20.26 -2.63 5.75
CA TYR A 291 20.15 -1.48 4.85
C TYR A 291 19.28 -0.38 5.46
N PHE A 292 18.20 -0.76 6.13
CA PHE A 292 17.35 0.16 6.86
C PHE A 292 18.05 0.85 8.01
N GLU A 293 18.91 0.15 8.77
CA GLU A 293 19.67 0.69 9.89
C GLU A 293 20.76 1.68 9.44
N LYS A 294 21.35 1.46 8.27
CA LYS A 294 22.34 2.38 7.71
C LYS A 294 21.68 3.69 7.32
N ASP A 295 22.35 4.79 7.61
CA ASP A 295 21.93 6.11 7.12
C ASP A 295 21.98 6.12 5.58
N PRO A 296 20.86 6.30 4.87
CA PRO A 296 20.87 6.37 3.41
C PRO A 296 21.72 7.52 2.86
N SER A 297 22.08 8.50 3.68
CA SER A 297 22.93 9.63 3.29
C SER A 297 24.43 9.26 3.15
N GLY A 298 24.83 8.05 3.57
CA GLY A 298 26.23 7.58 3.53
C GLY A 298 26.59 6.71 2.31
N MET A 299 25.63 6.33 1.48
CA MET A 299 25.92 5.68 0.19
C MET A 299 26.05 6.77 -0.87
N GLY A 300 27.31 7.17 -1.12
CA GLY A 300 27.67 8.05 -2.20
C GLY A 300 27.10 7.61 -3.54
N ASP A 301 26.89 8.61 -4.41
CA ASP A 301 26.53 8.46 -5.80
C ASP A 301 27.15 7.21 -6.42
N VAL A 302 26.33 6.19 -6.63
CA VAL A 302 26.65 5.18 -7.63
C VAL A 302 26.35 5.86 -8.96
N THR A 303 27.30 6.64 -9.43
CA THR A 303 27.36 7.08 -10.83
C THR A 303 27.38 5.82 -11.69
N VAL A 304 26.33 5.64 -12.47
CA VAL A 304 26.26 4.71 -13.59
C VAL A 304 27.10 5.25 -14.73
#